data_7437d4a72906fd66f75af4b9067901cf
#
_entry.id   7437d4a72906fd66f75af4b9067901cf
#
_cell.length_a   1.000
_cell.length_b   1.000
_cell.length_c   1.000
_cell.angle_alpha   90.00
_cell.angle_beta   90.00
_cell.angle_gamma   90.00
#
_symmetry.space_group_name_H-M   'P 1'
#
loop_
_entity.id
_entity.type
_entity.pdbx_description
1 polymer ?
#
loop_
_entity_poly.entity_id
_entity_poly.type
_entity_poly.pdbx_seq_one_letter_code
_entity_poly.pdbx_strand_id
1 'polypeptide(L)'
;MKIKSVFFILFFIALSNSVVSQKKITWKDVVEIYAKEFRLKEKNPTSKLNPNTLTLKDVENQKVIIRGYFLDIDPNGKWYVLSKNPFATCFFCGKSGPETILELSEYKNVKKKFKSDDLVEVTGIFNTIYDLEGKISFVLEKASVKRINK
;
A
#
# COMPACT_ATOMS: atom_id res chain seq x y z
N MET A 1 43.81 -10.09 -29.05
CA MET A 1 42.87 -8.97 -29.05
C MET A 1 41.37 -9.39 -28.98
N LYS A 2 41.03 -10.66 -28.74
CA LYS A 2 39.65 -11.18 -28.70
C LYS A 2 39.07 -11.37 -27.29
N ILE A 3 39.89 -11.40 -26.24
CA ILE A 3 39.42 -11.66 -24.86
C ILE A 3 38.83 -10.41 -24.19
N LYS A 4 39.31 -9.21 -24.52
CA LYS A 4 38.78 -7.95 -23.95
C LYS A 4 37.36 -7.65 -24.40
N SER A 5 36.95 -8.10 -25.59
CA SER A 5 35.60 -7.86 -26.12
C SER A 5 34.54 -8.73 -25.45
N VAL A 6 34.89 -9.94 -25.04
CA VAL A 6 33.98 -10.87 -24.34
C VAL A 6 33.69 -10.39 -22.91
N PHE A 7 34.72 -9.83 -22.23
CA PHE A 7 34.53 -9.26 -20.88
C PHE A 7 33.61 -8.03 -20.87
N PHE A 8 33.63 -7.23 -21.94
CA PHE A 8 32.78 -6.04 -22.08
C PHE A 8 31.30 -6.41 -22.32
N ILE A 9 31.05 -7.49 -23.06
CA ILE A 9 29.70 -8.02 -23.33
C ILE A 9 29.11 -8.65 -22.06
N LEU A 10 29.90 -9.37 -21.27
CA LEU A 10 29.46 -9.95 -19.99
C LEU A 10 29.16 -8.89 -18.93
N PHE A 11 29.87 -7.78 -18.91
CA PHE A 11 29.60 -6.66 -18.00
C PHE A 11 28.29 -5.93 -18.36
N PHE A 12 27.91 -5.88 -19.62
CA PHE A 12 26.66 -5.22 -20.06
C PHE A 12 25.40 -6.06 -19.76
N ILE A 13 25.53 -7.38 -19.68
CA ILE A 13 24.41 -8.29 -19.34
C ILE A 13 24.11 -8.25 -17.81
N ALA A 14 25.08 -7.88 -16.97
CA ALA A 14 24.89 -7.77 -15.52
C ALA A 14 24.10 -6.50 -15.11
N LEU A 15 23.85 -5.57 -16.02
CA LEU A 15 23.07 -4.34 -15.81
C LEU A 15 21.58 -4.50 -16.18
N SER A 16 21.07 -5.72 -16.31
CA SER A 16 19.63 -5.97 -16.42
C SER A 16 18.97 -5.58 -15.10
N ASN A 17 18.66 -4.30 -14.97
CA ASN A 17 17.81 -3.78 -13.92
C ASN A 17 16.49 -4.53 -13.96
N SER A 18 16.24 -5.33 -12.93
CA SER A 18 14.92 -5.94 -12.71
C SER A 18 13.90 -4.81 -12.64
N VAL A 19 13.14 -4.62 -13.70
CA VAL A 19 11.99 -3.72 -13.69
C VAL A 19 10.98 -4.33 -12.73
N VAL A 20 11.03 -3.89 -11.46
CA VAL A 20 10.02 -4.26 -10.48
C VAL A 20 8.70 -3.68 -10.98
N SER A 21 7.86 -4.52 -11.55
CA SER A 21 6.53 -4.15 -12.00
C SER A 21 5.74 -3.60 -10.82
N GLN A 22 5.28 -2.35 -10.93
CA GLN A 22 4.44 -1.71 -9.92
C GLN A 22 2.98 -2.08 -10.21
N LYS A 23 2.35 -2.76 -9.28
CA LYS A 23 0.95 -3.18 -9.41
C LYS A 23 0.02 -2.04 -8.96
N LYS A 24 -0.84 -1.58 -9.84
CA LYS A 24 -1.87 -0.60 -9.46
C LYS A 24 -3.02 -1.33 -8.78
N ILE A 25 -3.34 -0.93 -7.56
CA ILE A 25 -4.47 -1.46 -6.79
C ILE A 25 -5.46 -0.34 -6.46
N THR A 26 -6.68 -0.72 -6.12
CA THR A 26 -7.77 0.18 -5.75
C THR A 26 -8.25 -0.13 -4.33
N TRP A 27 -9.01 0.80 -3.73
CA TRP A 27 -9.65 0.55 -2.45
C TRP A 27 -10.65 -0.62 -2.48
N LYS A 28 -11.23 -0.89 -3.65
CA LYS A 28 -12.07 -2.07 -3.82
C LYS A 28 -11.26 -3.34 -3.62
N ASP A 29 -10.06 -3.41 -4.19
CA ASP A 29 -9.16 -4.56 -4.02
C ASP A 29 -8.76 -4.74 -2.54
N VAL A 30 -8.41 -3.65 -1.84
CA VAL A 30 -8.06 -3.70 -0.40
C VAL A 30 -9.21 -4.22 0.45
N VAL A 31 -10.43 -3.71 0.23
CA VAL A 31 -11.64 -4.16 0.94
C VAL A 31 -11.95 -5.63 0.65
N GLU A 32 -11.80 -6.07 -0.60
CA GLU A 32 -12.05 -7.47 -0.97
C GLU A 32 -10.99 -8.40 -0.41
N ILE A 33 -9.70 -8.00 -0.40
CA ILE A 33 -8.63 -8.75 0.26
C ILE A 33 -8.94 -8.90 1.75
N TYR A 34 -9.31 -7.81 2.43
CA TYR A 34 -9.69 -7.85 3.84
C TYR A 34 -10.88 -8.79 4.08
N ALA A 35 -11.91 -8.70 3.25
CA ALA A 35 -13.08 -9.56 3.37
C ALA A 35 -12.73 -11.04 3.19
N LYS A 36 -11.89 -11.38 2.22
CA LYS A 36 -11.46 -12.77 1.95
C LYS A 36 -10.64 -13.36 3.09
N GLU A 37 -9.67 -12.61 3.59
CA GLU A 37 -8.69 -13.16 4.53
C GLU A 37 -9.21 -13.14 5.98
N PHE A 38 -10.03 -12.16 6.35
CA PHE A 38 -10.30 -11.83 7.73
C PHE A 38 -11.77 -11.87 8.14
N ARG A 39 -12.69 -11.37 7.34
CA ARG A 39 -14.13 -11.36 7.69
C ARG A 39 -14.83 -12.69 7.44
N LEU A 40 -14.43 -13.42 6.42
CA LEU A 40 -15.14 -14.62 6.02
C LEU A 40 -14.73 -15.85 6.80
N LYS A 41 -13.57 -15.83 7.44
CA LYS A 41 -13.18 -16.88 8.38
C LYS A 41 -14.06 -16.88 9.63
N GLU A 42 -14.70 -15.75 9.98
CA GLU A 42 -15.50 -15.63 11.20
C GLU A 42 -16.99 -15.89 11.01
N LYS A 43 -17.60 -15.62 9.88
CA LYS A 43 -19.09 -15.53 9.82
C LYS A 43 -19.83 -16.28 8.74
N ASN A 44 -19.25 -16.66 7.63
CA ASN A 44 -19.97 -17.45 6.61
C ASN A 44 -19.09 -17.89 5.42
N PRO A 45 -18.78 -19.16 5.23
CA PRO A 45 -17.98 -19.65 4.10
C PRO A 45 -18.71 -19.59 2.74
N THR A 46 -19.97 -19.18 2.70
CA THR A 46 -20.81 -19.23 1.49
C THR A 46 -20.97 -17.92 0.74
N SER A 47 -20.33 -16.82 1.17
CA SER A 47 -20.38 -15.59 0.37
C SER A 47 -19.59 -15.78 -0.92
N LYS A 48 -20.26 -15.65 -2.05
CA LYS A 48 -19.68 -15.76 -3.40
C LYS A 48 -18.70 -14.62 -3.64
N LEU A 49 -17.44 -14.82 -3.24
CA LEU A 49 -16.36 -13.91 -3.61
C LEU A 49 -16.09 -14.05 -5.11
N ASN A 50 -15.88 -12.93 -5.78
CA ASN A 50 -15.49 -12.96 -7.18
C ASN A 50 -14.12 -13.66 -7.33
N PRO A 51 -14.02 -14.77 -8.08
CA PRO A 51 -12.76 -15.50 -8.22
C PRO A 51 -11.63 -14.67 -8.87
N ASN A 52 -11.98 -13.62 -9.61
CA ASN A 52 -11.04 -12.76 -10.32
C ASN A 52 -10.49 -11.59 -9.46
N THR A 53 -10.86 -11.49 -8.18
CA THR A 53 -10.33 -10.45 -7.30
C THR A 53 -8.97 -10.83 -6.73
N LEU A 54 -8.14 -9.81 -6.52
CA LEU A 54 -6.83 -9.95 -5.89
C LEU A 54 -6.96 -10.62 -4.50
N THR A 55 -5.98 -11.44 -4.19
CA THR A 55 -5.79 -12.04 -2.86
C THR A 55 -4.65 -11.33 -2.14
N LEU A 56 -4.51 -11.56 -0.84
CA LEU A 56 -3.36 -11.04 -0.09
C LEU A 56 -2.03 -11.50 -0.70
N LYS A 57 -1.93 -12.77 -1.11
CA LYS A 57 -0.73 -13.32 -1.76
C LYS A 57 -0.31 -12.59 -3.04
N ASP A 58 -1.26 -11.98 -3.73
CA ASP A 58 -1.00 -11.25 -4.97
C ASP A 58 -0.39 -9.87 -4.76
N VAL A 59 -0.46 -9.33 -3.54
CA VAL A 59 -0.03 -7.96 -3.21
C VAL A 59 0.96 -7.90 -2.06
N GLU A 60 0.99 -8.88 -1.16
CA GLU A 60 1.90 -8.92 -0.02
C GLU A 60 3.36 -8.95 -0.50
N ASN A 61 4.20 -8.12 0.09
CA ASN A 61 5.60 -7.90 -0.33
C ASN A 61 5.74 -7.36 -1.77
N GLN A 62 4.65 -6.93 -2.41
CA GLN A 62 4.70 -6.36 -3.76
C GLN A 62 4.68 -4.84 -3.73
N LYS A 63 5.39 -4.24 -4.70
CA LYS A 63 5.35 -2.80 -4.90
C LYS A 63 4.04 -2.41 -5.58
N VAL A 64 3.21 -1.66 -4.85
CA VAL A 64 1.88 -1.24 -5.32
C VAL A 64 1.79 0.28 -5.48
N ILE A 65 0.81 0.70 -6.27
CA ILE A 65 0.39 2.10 -6.41
C ILE A 65 -1.08 2.19 -6.05
N ILE A 66 -1.43 3.11 -5.16
CA ILE A 66 -2.82 3.37 -4.76
C ILE A 66 -3.04 4.87 -4.54
N ARG A 67 -4.28 5.34 -4.78
CA ARG A 67 -4.70 6.73 -4.57
C ARG A 67 -5.65 6.84 -3.40
N GLY A 68 -5.54 7.95 -2.64
CA GLY A 68 -6.41 8.19 -1.50
C GLY A 68 -6.12 9.54 -0.86
N TYR A 69 -6.69 9.75 0.31
CA TYR A 69 -6.50 10.93 1.12
C TYR A 69 -5.32 10.73 2.08
N PHE A 70 -4.37 11.66 2.03
CA PHE A 70 -3.28 11.70 3.01
C PHE A 70 -3.84 12.19 4.34
N LEU A 71 -3.58 11.49 5.43
CA LEU A 71 -3.99 11.93 6.77
C LEU A 71 -2.77 11.95 7.69
N ASP A 72 -2.63 13.07 8.40
CA ASP A 72 -1.70 13.25 9.51
C ASP A 72 -2.47 12.97 10.81
N ILE A 73 -2.24 11.81 11.41
CA ILE A 73 -3.01 11.33 12.55
C ILE A 73 -2.39 11.76 13.87
N ASP A 74 -1.06 11.86 13.91
CA ASP A 74 -0.33 12.31 15.10
C ASP A 74 0.05 13.79 14.96
N PRO A 75 -0.39 14.69 15.87
CA PRO A 75 -0.01 16.10 15.86
C PRO A 75 1.51 16.33 15.87
N ASN A 76 2.28 15.36 16.37
CA ASN A 76 3.75 15.39 16.37
C ASN A 76 4.35 14.96 15.02
N GLY A 77 3.51 14.62 14.03
CA GLY A 77 3.95 14.27 12.69
C GLY A 77 4.74 12.97 12.60
N LYS A 78 4.36 11.95 13.37
CA LYS A 78 5.01 10.64 13.37
C LYS A 78 4.16 9.51 12.81
N TRP A 79 2.86 9.73 12.65
CA TRP A 79 1.94 8.72 12.18
C TRP A 79 1.08 9.24 11.03
N TYR A 80 1.35 8.71 9.87
CA TYR A 80 0.67 9.08 8.62
C TYR A 80 -0.02 7.88 8.04
N VAL A 81 -1.20 8.10 7.48
CA VAL A 81 -1.96 7.06 6.79
C VAL A 81 -2.47 7.56 5.43
N LEU A 82 -2.63 6.63 4.51
CA LEU A 82 -3.44 6.81 3.32
C LEU A 82 -4.84 6.28 3.63
N SER A 83 -5.87 7.09 3.41
CA SER A 83 -7.25 6.74 3.66
C SER A 83 -8.08 6.71 2.38
N LYS A 84 -9.04 5.78 2.32
CA LYS A 84 -10.08 5.75 1.29
C LYS A 84 -10.97 6.99 1.35
N ASN A 85 -11.23 7.47 2.56
CA ASN A 85 -12.17 8.54 2.86
C ASN A 85 -11.46 9.77 3.44
N PRO A 86 -12.02 10.98 3.30
CA PRO A 86 -11.54 12.16 4.02
C PRO A 86 -11.56 11.96 5.54
N PHE A 87 -10.80 12.78 6.27
CA PHE A 87 -10.64 12.67 7.73
C PHE A 87 -11.97 12.59 8.48
N ALA A 88 -12.95 13.42 8.13
CA ALA A 88 -14.25 13.45 8.80
C ALA A 88 -15.07 12.14 8.69
N THR A 89 -14.73 11.25 7.77
CA THR A 89 -15.43 9.97 7.52
C THR A 89 -14.49 8.77 7.49
N CYS A 90 -13.25 8.94 7.95
CA CYS A 90 -12.24 7.89 7.97
C CYS A 90 -12.44 6.91 9.14
N PHE A 91 -11.59 5.90 9.21
CA PHE A 91 -11.59 4.86 10.24
C PHE A 91 -11.54 5.42 11.66
N PHE A 92 -10.70 6.44 11.92
CA PHE A 92 -10.51 7.03 13.25
C PHE A 92 -11.75 7.76 13.79
N CYS A 93 -12.70 8.10 12.93
CA CYS A 93 -14.00 8.64 13.33
C CYS A 93 -15.06 7.56 13.59
N GLY A 94 -14.69 6.28 13.57
CA GLY A 94 -15.57 5.14 13.79
C GLY A 94 -16.62 4.90 12.69
N LYS A 95 -16.44 5.52 11.51
CA LYS A 95 -17.38 5.41 10.38
C LYS A 95 -16.95 4.41 9.30
N SER A 96 -15.75 3.85 9.41
CA SER A 96 -15.15 2.94 8.42
C SER A 96 -14.34 1.86 9.12
N GLY A 97 -14.14 0.72 8.49
CA GLY A 97 -13.31 -0.37 9.02
C GLY A 97 -11.82 -0.20 8.69
N PRO A 98 -10.94 -1.05 9.27
CA PRO A 98 -9.49 -0.98 9.07
C PRO A 98 -9.08 -1.19 7.61
N GLU A 99 -9.93 -1.83 6.81
CA GLU A 99 -9.74 -2.01 5.37
C GLU A 99 -9.80 -0.71 4.56
N THR A 100 -10.06 0.41 5.21
CA THR A 100 -10.15 1.73 4.56
C THR A 100 -8.94 2.61 4.83
N ILE A 101 -7.92 2.09 5.50
CA ILE A 101 -6.66 2.78 5.78
C ILE A 101 -5.45 1.92 5.45
N LEU A 102 -4.37 2.56 5.05
CA LEU A 102 -3.04 1.99 4.87
C LEU A 102 -2.05 2.86 5.63
N GLU A 103 -1.38 2.30 6.62
CA GLU A 103 -0.33 3.02 7.33
C GLU A 103 0.85 3.27 6.41
N LEU A 104 1.43 4.47 6.46
CA LEU A 104 2.65 4.81 5.75
C LEU A 104 3.84 4.59 6.69
N SER A 105 4.28 3.33 6.79
CA SER A 105 5.33 2.94 7.72
C SER A 105 6.64 3.67 7.41
N GLU A 106 7.28 4.22 8.45
CA GLU A 106 8.53 4.97 8.39
C GLU A 106 8.51 6.21 7.48
N TYR A 107 7.35 6.61 6.96
CA TYR A 107 7.23 7.79 6.13
C TYR A 107 7.47 9.06 6.94
N LYS A 108 8.21 10.01 6.33
CA LYS A 108 8.48 11.32 6.92
C LYS A 108 7.92 12.41 6.01
N ASN A 109 6.96 13.17 6.50
CA ASN A 109 6.41 14.33 5.78
C ASN A 109 7.35 15.55 5.93
N VAL A 110 8.47 15.49 5.23
CA VAL A 110 9.52 16.52 5.30
C VAL A 110 8.95 17.87 4.89
N LYS A 111 9.20 18.91 5.70
CA LYS A 111 8.71 20.29 5.50
C LYS A 111 7.18 20.38 5.42
N LYS A 112 6.43 19.43 6.00
CA LYS A 112 4.96 19.36 5.94
C LYS A 112 4.43 19.55 4.51
N LYS A 113 5.03 18.84 3.56
CA LYS A 113 4.71 18.92 2.13
C LYS A 113 3.26 18.54 1.83
N PHE A 114 2.70 17.62 2.61
CA PHE A 114 1.31 17.16 2.49
C PHE A 114 0.53 17.51 3.75
N LYS A 115 -0.74 17.84 3.59
CA LYS A 115 -1.69 18.12 4.67
C LYS A 115 -2.79 17.07 4.67
N SER A 116 -3.47 16.88 5.81
CA SER A 116 -4.66 16.05 5.86
C SER A 116 -5.66 16.46 4.79
N ASP A 117 -6.29 15.46 4.18
CA ASP A 117 -7.22 15.55 3.05
C ASP A 117 -6.61 15.96 1.69
N ASP A 118 -5.30 16.08 1.59
CA ASP A 118 -4.65 16.14 0.28
C ASP A 118 -4.89 14.82 -0.47
N LEU A 119 -5.40 14.91 -1.71
CA LEU A 119 -5.55 13.75 -2.58
C LEU A 119 -4.18 13.40 -3.17
N VAL A 120 -3.72 12.18 -2.91
CA VAL A 120 -2.37 11.74 -3.26
C VAL A 120 -2.36 10.36 -3.93
N GLU A 121 -1.30 10.11 -4.67
CA GLU A 121 -0.92 8.79 -5.15
C GLU A 121 0.29 8.32 -4.34
N VAL A 122 0.19 7.14 -3.75
CA VAL A 122 1.24 6.54 -2.94
C VAL A 122 1.75 5.29 -3.63
N THR A 123 3.06 5.16 -3.68
CA THR A 123 3.76 3.95 -4.09
C THR A 123 4.50 3.40 -2.87
N GLY A 124 4.35 2.12 -2.57
CA GLY A 124 5.03 1.46 -1.45
C GLY A 124 4.97 -0.05 -1.57
N ILE A 125 5.61 -0.75 -0.65
CA ILE A 125 5.53 -2.22 -0.52
C ILE A 125 4.33 -2.52 0.38
N PHE A 126 3.37 -3.28 -0.13
CA PHE A 126 2.17 -3.64 0.61
C PHE A 126 2.45 -4.79 1.57
N ASN A 127 2.16 -4.59 2.85
CA ASN A 127 2.31 -5.61 3.88
C ASN A 127 1.15 -5.57 4.88
N THR A 128 1.07 -6.60 5.72
CA THR A 128 0.14 -6.70 6.84
C THR A 128 0.90 -6.75 8.15
N ILE A 129 0.38 -6.06 9.16
CA ILE A 129 0.88 -6.13 10.53
C ILE A 129 -0.25 -6.64 11.42
N TYR A 130 0.06 -7.55 12.32
CA TYR A 130 -0.83 -8.04 13.36
C TYR A 130 -0.43 -7.42 14.70
N ASP A 131 -1.38 -6.85 15.42
CA ASP A 131 -1.14 -6.44 16.79
C ASP A 131 -1.18 -7.63 17.77
N LEU A 132 -0.92 -7.36 19.04
CA LEU A 132 -0.92 -8.40 20.10
C LEU A 132 -2.32 -9.02 20.32
N GLU A 133 -3.38 -8.36 19.88
CA GLU A 133 -4.76 -8.86 19.95
C GLU A 133 -5.18 -9.59 18.67
N GLY A 134 -4.27 -9.73 17.71
CA GLY A 134 -4.53 -10.36 16.40
C GLY A 134 -5.32 -9.48 15.43
N LYS A 135 -5.48 -8.18 15.74
CA LYS A 135 -6.07 -7.23 14.80
C LYS A 135 -5.09 -6.93 13.69
N ILE A 136 -5.61 -6.77 12.50
CA ILE A 136 -4.84 -6.52 11.29
C ILE A 136 -4.83 -5.05 10.94
N SER A 137 -3.65 -4.57 10.56
CA SER A 137 -3.43 -3.31 9.88
C SER A 137 -2.73 -3.57 8.55
N PHE A 138 -3.13 -2.85 7.53
CA PHE A 138 -2.42 -2.81 6.25
C PHE A 138 -1.42 -1.66 6.26
N VAL A 139 -0.23 -1.93 5.74
CA VAL A 139 0.87 -0.95 5.70
C VAL A 139 1.45 -0.82 4.30
N LEU A 140 1.98 0.36 4.01
CA LEU A 140 2.83 0.63 2.86
C LEU A 140 4.22 1.01 3.38
N GLU A 141 5.15 0.08 3.26
CA GLU A 141 6.56 0.31 3.60
C GLU A 141 7.27 1.06 2.49
N LYS A 142 8.31 1.81 2.86
CA LYS A 142 9.12 2.61 1.92
C LYS A 142 8.26 3.49 1.02
N ALA A 143 7.24 4.09 1.61
CA ALA A 143 6.23 4.86 0.89
C ALA A 143 6.81 6.10 0.22
N SER A 144 6.41 6.33 -1.03
CA SER A 144 6.64 7.56 -1.78
C SER A 144 5.29 8.19 -2.12
N VAL A 145 5.12 9.46 -1.74
CA VAL A 145 3.85 10.18 -1.87
C VAL A 145 3.97 11.25 -2.95
N LYS A 146 2.99 11.28 -3.86
CA LYS A 146 2.85 12.29 -4.91
C LYS A 146 1.50 12.97 -4.81
N ARG A 147 1.45 14.31 -4.97
CA ARG A 147 0.19 15.02 -5.12
C ARG A 147 -0.45 14.70 -6.47
N ILE A 148 -1.75 14.47 -6.49
CA ILE A 148 -2.50 14.35 -7.74
C ILE A 148 -2.96 15.77 -8.09
N ASN A 149 -2.39 16.32 -9.17
CA ASN A 149 -2.91 17.56 -9.73
C ASN A 149 -4.29 17.28 -10.33
N LYS A 150 -5.26 18.10 -9.98
CA LYS A 150 -6.59 18.11 -10.60
C LYS A 150 -6.51 18.55 -12.03
#